data_432909bf8751ccc50c9e5d53799ab5e9
#
_entry.id   432909bf8751ccc50c9e5d53799ab5e9
#
_cell.length_a   1.000
_cell.length_b   1.000
_cell.length_c   1.000
_cell.angle_alpha   90.00
_cell.angle_beta   90.00
_cell.angle_gamma   90.00
#
_symmetry.space_group_name_H-M   'P 1'
#
loop_
_entity.id
_entity.type
_entity.pdbx_description
1 polymer ?
#
loop_
_entity_poly.entity_id
_entity_poly.type
_entity_poly.pdbx_seq_one_letter_code
_entity_poly.pdbx_strand_id
1 'polypeptide(L)'
;MNSNYQKTYTLKEATSKLEGYCVYQERCHKEVNQKLREMRMIPDAIDIIILHLLKHNFLNETRFAQAFTRGKFNHKKWGKQRIVRELRHRDISKYNIDLGLKEITDKDYENTFSELAQKRYFQLSSENNLQKKRKKLANYLLYRGWESFLVYDKVNELIKYKTQ
;
A
#
# COMPACT_ATOMS: atom_id res chain seq x y z
N MET A 1 -27.79 -27.94 19.34
CA MET A 1 -26.51 -27.55 19.93
C MET A 1 -25.46 -27.58 18.84
N ASN A 2 -25.18 -26.46 18.17
CA ASN A 2 -24.09 -26.38 17.19
C ASN A 2 -22.79 -26.17 17.96
N SER A 3 -22.09 -27.26 18.20
CA SER A 3 -20.72 -27.24 18.70
C SER A 3 -19.84 -26.66 17.59
N ASN A 4 -19.53 -25.36 17.68
CA ASN A 4 -18.48 -24.73 16.90
C ASN A 4 -17.14 -25.35 17.34
N TYR A 5 -16.77 -26.48 16.75
CA TYR A 5 -15.42 -27.04 16.85
C TYR A 5 -14.45 -26.04 16.19
N GLN A 6 -13.96 -25.09 16.99
CA GLN A 6 -12.93 -24.17 16.52
C GLN A 6 -11.61 -24.95 16.40
N LYS A 7 -11.06 -24.93 15.18
CA LYS A 7 -9.80 -25.61 14.88
C LYS A 7 -8.67 -25.07 15.74
N THR A 8 -8.06 -25.93 16.53
CA THR A 8 -6.79 -25.67 17.22
C THR A 8 -5.63 -26.07 16.32
N TYR A 9 -4.51 -25.38 16.44
CA TYR A 9 -3.32 -25.64 15.64
C TYR A 9 -2.16 -26.04 16.56
N THR A 10 -1.44 -27.07 16.19
CA THR A 10 -0.12 -27.35 16.75
C THR A 10 0.89 -26.33 16.25
N LEU A 11 2.04 -26.22 16.94
CA LEU A 11 3.13 -25.34 16.50
C LEU A 11 3.55 -25.64 15.05
N LYS A 12 3.70 -26.93 14.71
CA LYS A 12 4.10 -27.39 13.37
C LYS A 12 3.07 -26.99 12.30
N GLU A 13 1.79 -27.22 12.55
CA GLU A 13 0.71 -26.86 11.62
C GLU A 13 0.62 -25.35 11.40
N ALA A 14 0.76 -24.56 12.49
CA ALA A 14 0.76 -23.11 12.40
C ALA A 14 1.96 -22.60 11.60
N THR A 15 3.16 -23.12 11.85
CA THR A 15 4.38 -22.77 11.09
C THR A 15 4.19 -23.03 9.61
N SER A 16 3.80 -24.23 9.21
CA SER A 16 3.59 -24.58 7.81
C SER A 16 2.52 -23.70 7.14
N LYS A 17 1.46 -23.37 7.86
CA LYS A 17 0.41 -22.48 7.36
C LYS A 17 0.93 -21.06 7.14
N LEU A 18 1.78 -20.55 8.01
CA LEU A 18 2.37 -19.20 7.86
C LEU A 18 3.46 -19.16 6.79
N GLU A 19 4.22 -20.22 6.58
CA GLU A 19 5.10 -20.35 5.41
C GLU A 19 4.30 -20.19 4.13
N GLY A 20 3.22 -20.96 3.94
CA GLY A 20 2.32 -20.82 2.80
C GLY A 20 1.70 -19.43 2.67
N TYR A 21 1.33 -18.80 3.80
CA TYR A 21 0.79 -17.44 3.83
C TYR A 21 1.78 -16.39 3.32
N CYS A 22 3.07 -16.54 3.68
CA CYS A 22 4.14 -15.65 3.21
C CYS A 22 4.56 -15.95 1.75
N VAL A 23 4.51 -17.21 1.32
CA VAL A 23 4.82 -17.60 -0.08
C VAL A 23 3.74 -17.09 -1.04
N TYR A 24 2.47 -17.16 -0.65
CA TYR A 24 1.37 -16.68 -1.49
C TYR A 24 1.48 -15.18 -1.79
N GLN A 25 1.89 -14.38 -0.80
CA GLN A 25 2.07 -12.94 -0.92
C GLN A 25 3.04 -12.45 0.15
N GLU A 26 3.89 -11.47 -0.18
CA GLU A 26 4.72 -10.80 0.81
C GLU A 26 3.89 -10.27 1.98
N ARG A 27 4.37 -10.53 3.21
CA ARG A 27 3.71 -10.14 4.46
C ARG A 27 4.67 -9.36 5.35
N CYS A 28 4.11 -8.44 6.16
CA CYS A 28 4.87 -7.78 7.21
C CYS A 28 4.68 -8.48 8.57
N HIS A 29 5.53 -8.17 9.55
CA HIS A 29 5.43 -8.68 10.92
C HIS A 29 4.03 -8.51 11.52
N LYS A 30 3.44 -7.34 11.35
CA LYS A 30 2.10 -7.02 11.88
C LYS A 30 1.03 -7.96 11.33
N GLU A 31 1.04 -8.23 10.04
CA GLU A 31 0.08 -9.14 9.40
C GLU A 31 0.28 -10.59 9.85
N VAL A 32 1.54 -11.05 9.95
CA VAL A 32 1.87 -12.39 10.46
C VAL A 32 1.44 -12.55 11.91
N ASN A 33 1.78 -11.59 12.77
CA ASN A 33 1.41 -11.60 14.18
C ASN A 33 -0.11 -11.63 14.35
N GLN A 34 -0.84 -10.78 13.62
CA GLN A 34 -2.30 -10.77 13.63
C GLN A 34 -2.86 -12.13 13.21
N LYS A 35 -2.33 -12.72 12.14
CA LYS A 35 -2.77 -14.04 11.66
C LYS A 35 -2.58 -15.13 12.68
N LEU A 36 -1.45 -15.15 13.38
CA LEU A 36 -1.17 -16.11 14.46
C LEU A 36 -2.10 -15.91 15.66
N ARG A 37 -2.43 -14.66 16.03
CA ARG A 37 -3.43 -14.36 17.06
C ARG A 37 -4.83 -14.83 16.67
N GLU A 38 -5.24 -14.65 15.42
CA GLU A 38 -6.51 -15.19 14.88
C GLU A 38 -6.54 -16.73 14.97
N MET A 39 -5.39 -17.38 14.80
CA MET A 39 -5.23 -18.82 15.01
C MET A 39 -5.12 -19.21 16.49
N ARG A 40 -5.22 -18.25 17.42
CA ARG A 40 -5.16 -18.43 18.89
C ARG A 40 -3.85 -19.05 19.37
N MET A 41 -2.77 -18.77 18.68
CA MET A 41 -1.45 -19.17 19.15
C MET A 41 -1.06 -18.35 20.38
N ILE A 42 -0.44 -19.02 21.35
CA ILE A 42 0.08 -18.37 22.56
C ILE A 42 1.33 -17.52 22.20
N PRO A 43 1.66 -16.49 22.99
CA PRO A 43 2.76 -15.57 22.69
C PRO A 43 4.09 -16.29 22.40
N ASP A 44 4.49 -17.24 23.21
CA ASP A 44 5.75 -17.99 23.02
C ASP A 44 5.80 -18.73 21.68
N ALA A 45 4.67 -19.32 21.27
CA ALA A 45 4.57 -19.99 19.98
C ALA A 45 4.61 -18.98 18.80
N ILE A 46 4.03 -17.79 18.97
CA ILE A 46 4.10 -16.70 17.99
C ILE A 46 5.56 -16.29 17.77
N ASP A 47 6.31 -16.07 18.84
CA ASP A 47 7.73 -15.68 18.76
C ASP A 47 8.58 -16.75 18.07
N ILE A 48 8.38 -18.03 18.40
CA ILE A 48 9.07 -19.14 17.75
C ILE A 48 8.77 -19.18 16.25
N ILE A 49 7.51 -19.02 15.86
CA ILE A 49 7.11 -19.04 14.43
C ILE A 49 7.68 -17.84 13.69
N ILE A 50 7.61 -16.65 14.24
CA ILE A 50 8.17 -15.43 13.60
C ILE A 50 9.68 -15.59 13.41
N LEU A 51 10.42 -16.05 14.41
CA LEU A 51 11.86 -16.32 14.30
C LEU A 51 12.16 -17.35 13.20
N HIS A 52 11.37 -18.42 13.10
CA HIS A 52 11.50 -19.39 12.02
C HIS A 52 11.29 -18.76 10.64
N LEU A 53 10.22 -17.97 10.46
CA LEU A 53 9.92 -17.31 9.19
C LEU A 53 11.02 -16.32 8.77
N LEU A 54 11.60 -15.59 9.72
CA LEU A 54 12.73 -14.69 9.48
C LEU A 54 13.98 -15.47 9.08
N LYS A 55 14.34 -16.50 9.87
CA LYS A 55 15.55 -17.32 9.64
C LYS A 55 15.53 -18.00 8.26
N HIS A 56 14.37 -18.44 7.82
CA HIS A 56 14.20 -19.12 6.54
C HIS A 56 13.76 -18.18 5.39
N ASN A 57 13.81 -16.86 5.63
CA ASN A 57 13.50 -15.81 4.65
C ASN A 57 12.08 -15.87 4.06
N PHE A 58 11.13 -16.48 4.75
CA PHE A 58 9.71 -16.36 4.42
C PHE A 58 9.16 -14.98 4.74
N LEU A 59 9.63 -14.36 5.83
CA LEU A 59 9.25 -13.03 6.28
C LEU A 59 10.42 -12.07 6.08
N ASN A 60 10.21 -11.03 5.26
CA ASN A 60 11.23 -10.04 4.94
C ASN A 60 10.58 -8.67 4.71
N GLU A 61 10.77 -7.73 5.63
CA GLU A 61 10.11 -6.43 5.55
C GLU A 61 10.63 -5.51 4.45
N THR A 62 11.90 -5.64 4.05
CA THR A 62 12.43 -4.91 2.89
C THR A 62 11.69 -5.36 1.63
N ARG A 63 11.62 -6.66 1.40
CA ARG A 63 10.94 -7.26 0.25
C ARG A 63 9.46 -6.94 0.25
N PHE A 64 8.81 -6.95 1.44
CA PHE A 64 7.43 -6.51 1.61
C PHE A 64 7.24 -5.05 1.20
N ALA A 65 8.07 -4.12 1.71
CA ALA A 65 7.96 -2.70 1.40
C ALA A 65 8.14 -2.42 -0.10
N GLN A 66 9.08 -3.10 -0.76
CA GLN A 66 9.31 -3.00 -2.20
C GLN A 66 8.12 -3.52 -3.01
N ALA A 67 7.61 -4.73 -2.69
CA ALA A 67 6.46 -5.32 -3.37
C ALA A 67 5.18 -4.48 -3.16
N PHE A 68 4.95 -4.00 -1.93
CA PHE A 68 3.83 -3.14 -1.59
C PHE A 68 3.88 -1.84 -2.41
N THR A 69 5.03 -1.17 -2.45
CA THR A 69 5.23 0.07 -3.19
C THR A 69 4.95 -0.12 -4.68
N ARG A 70 5.59 -1.12 -5.32
CA ARG A 70 5.33 -1.44 -6.74
C ARG A 70 3.86 -1.71 -7.01
N GLY A 71 3.23 -2.55 -6.20
CA GLY A 71 1.82 -2.92 -6.39
C GLY A 71 0.86 -1.74 -6.23
N LYS A 72 1.06 -0.90 -5.20
CA LYS A 72 0.18 0.27 -4.97
C LYS A 72 0.41 1.37 -5.99
N PHE A 73 1.64 1.63 -6.38
CA PHE A 73 1.95 2.59 -7.42
C PHE A 73 1.41 2.14 -8.79
N ASN A 74 1.76 0.93 -9.23
CA ASN A 74 1.42 0.46 -10.58
C ASN A 74 -0.09 0.22 -10.76
N HIS A 75 -0.76 -0.40 -9.79
CA HIS A 75 -2.17 -0.79 -9.94
C HIS A 75 -3.17 0.22 -9.36
N LYS A 76 -2.83 0.88 -8.25
CA LYS A 76 -3.73 1.84 -7.59
C LYS A 76 -3.40 3.29 -7.90
N LYS A 77 -2.27 3.54 -8.56
CA LYS A 77 -1.78 4.89 -8.88
C LYS A 77 -1.68 5.78 -7.64
N TRP A 78 -1.16 5.20 -6.54
CA TRP A 78 -0.93 5.95 -5.30
C TRP A 78 0.36 6.77 -5.39
N GLY A 79 0.31 8.00 -4.89
CA GLY A 79 1.48 8.84 -4.67
C GLY A 79 2.30 8.39 -3.47
N LYS A 80 3.54 8.86 -3.39
CA LYS A 80 4.51 8.49 -2.35
C LYS A 80 3.98 8.76 -0.93
N GLN A 81 3.24 9.85 -0.71
CA GLN A 81 2.69 10.18 0.63
C GLN A 81 1.72 9.11 1.16
N ARG A 82 0.84 8.58 0.31
CA ARG A 82 -0.09 7.52 0.73
C ARG A 82 0.65 6.21 0.98
N ILE A 83 1.59 5.85 0.11
CA ILE A 83 2.40 4.64 0.27
C ILE A 83 3.15 4.68 1.60
N VAL A 84 3.82 5.79 1.92
CA VAL A 84 4.54 5.99 3.19
C VAL A 84 3.60 5.86 4.39
N ARG A 85 2.44 6.52 4.35
CA ARG A 85 1.45 6.44 5.44
C ARG A 85 0.98 5.02 5.67
N GLU A 86 0.69 4.27 4.62
CA GLU A 86 0.21 2.89 4.70
C GLU A 86 1.30 1.92 5.19
N LEU A 87 2.55 2.15 4.82
CA LEU A 87 3.67 1.35 5.33
C LEU A 87 3.96 1.67 6.81
N ARG A 88 3.90 2.95 7.22
CA ARG A 88 4.00 3.35 8.64
C ARG A 88 2.89 2.73 9.48
N HIS A 89 1.67 2.69 8.98
CA HIS A 89 0.55 2.03 9.67
C HIS A 89 0.78 0.52 9.90
N ARG A 90 1.65 -0.09 9.10
CA ARG A 90 2.08 -1.49 9.21
C ARG A 90 3.37 -1.65 10.03
N ASP A 91 3.77 -0.60 10.72
CA ASP A 91 4.97 -0.56 11.58
C ASP A 91 6.28 -0.84 10.81
N ILE A 92 6.28 -0.57 9.49
CA ILE A 92 7.49 -0.70 8.68
C ILE A 92 8.46 0.43 9.03
N SER A 93 9.73 0.07 9.23
CA SER A 93 10.79 1.03 9.56
C SER A 93 11.01 2.05 8.44
N LYS A 94 11.48 3.25 8.84
CA LYS A 94 11.85 4.29 7.86
C LYS A 94 12.85 3.77 6.82
N TYR A 95 13.84 3.00 7.24
CA TYR A 95 14.83 2.40 6.35
C TYR A 95 14.18 1.54 5.25
N ASN A 96 13.27 0.63 5.62
CA ASN A 96 12.56 -0.22 4.69
C ASN A 96 11.60 0.55 3.78
N ILE A 97 10.96 1.61 4.31
CA ILE A 97 10.12 2.52 3.50
C ILE A 97 10.96 3.22 2.44
N ASP A 98 12.12 3.76 2.82
CA ASP A 98 13.02 4.46 1.89
C ASP A 98 13.52 3.51 0.79
N LEU A 99 13.84 2.25 1.13
CA LEU A 99 14.16 1.21 0.13
C LEU A 99 12.98 0.87 -0.78
N GLY A 100 11.78 0.78 -0.22
CA GLY A 100 10.57 0.55 -1.00
C GLY A 100 10.30 1.69 -2.00
N LEU A 101 10.49 2.94 -1.61
CA LEU A 101 10.26 4.10 -2.49
C LEU A 101 11.24 4.18 -3.66
N LYS A 102 12.44 3.60 -3.55
CA LYS A 102 13.40 3.50 -4.67
C LYS A 102 12.91 2.63 -5.84
N GLU A 103 11.88 1.81 -5.63
CA GLU A 103 11.22 1.04 -6.71
C GLU A 103 10.48 1.92 -7.72
N ILE A 104 10.28 3.20 -7.42
CA ILE A 104 9.61 4.17 -8.29
C ILE A 104 10.65 5.16 -8.79
N THR A 105 10.94 5.13 -10.09
CA THR A 105 11.82 6.13 -10.70
C THR A 105 11.10 7.49 -10.77
N ASP A 106 11.85 8.59 -10.76
CA ASP A 106 11.25 9.92 -10.86
C ASP A 106 10.50 10.09 -12.18
N LYS A 107 11.03 9.54 -13.27
CA LYS A 107 10.38 9.56 -14.59
C LYS A 107 9.02 8.84 -14.58
N ASP A 108 8.96 7.64 -13.98
CA ASP A 108 7.70 6.89 -13.89
C ASP A 108 6.71 7.61 -12.98
N TYR A 109 7.21 8.25 -11.92
CA TYR A 109 6.39 9.03 -11.00
C TYR A 109 5.71 10.20 -11.69
N GLU A 110 6.48 11.00 -12.42
CA GLU A 110 5.98 12.15 -13.18
C GLU A 110 5.00 11.73 -14.29
N ASN A 111 5.35 10.72 -15.07
CA ASN A 111 4.50 10.20 -16.13
C ASN A 111 3.16 9.70 -15.61
N THR A 112 3.21 8.84 -14.56
CA THR A 112 2.00 8.27 -13.95
C THR A 112 1.10 9.36 -13.37
N PHE A 113 1.68 10.37 -12.72
CA PHE A 113 0.93 11.51 -12.19
C PHE A 113 0.24 12.30 -13.31
N SER A 114 0.98 12.64 -14.37
CA SER A 114 0.46 13.41 -15.49
C SER A 114 -0.69 12.69 -16.19
N GLU A 115 -0.51 11.41 -16.51
CA GLU A 115 -1.54 10.57 -17.14
C GLU A 115 -2.80 10.46 -16.25
N LEU A 116 -2.61 10.23 -14.95
CA LEU A 116 -3.71 10.12 -14.00
C LEU A 116 -4.51 11.43 -13.90
N ALA A 117 -3.81 12.56 -13.82
CA ALA A 117 -4.42 13.88 -13.73
C ALA A 117 -5.21 14.22 -15.00
N GLN A 118 -4.63 13.99 -16.17
CA GLN A 118 -5.29 14.20 -17.46
C GLN A 118 -6.53 13.32 -17.60
N LYS A 119 -6.40 12.01 -17.32
CA LYS A 119 -7.54 11.08 -17.36
C LYS A 119 -8.68 11.55 -16.47
N ARG A 120 -8.38 11.95 -15.23
CA ARG A 120 -9.40 12.45 -14.31
C ARG A 120 -10.02 13.75 -14.79
N TYR A 121 -9.22 14.66 -15.33
CA TYR A 121 -9.71 15.91 -15.91
C TYR A 121 -10.72 15.67 -17.05
N PHE A 122 -10.44 14.73 -17.97
CA PHE A 122 -11.38 14.34 -19.02
C PHE A 122 -12.66 13.69 -18.48
N GLN A 123 -12.59 12.87 -17.45
CA GLN A 123 -13.76 12.29 -16.79
C GLN A 123 -14.68 13.36 -16.15
N LEU A 124 -14.15 14.53 -15.87
CA LEU A 124 -14.89 15.68 -15.34
C LEU A 124 -15.35 16.64 -16.46
N SER A 125 -15.44 16.19 -17.71
CA SER A 125 -15.88 17.02 -18.85
C SER A 125 -17.28 17.58 -18.72
N SER A 126 -18.20 16.85 -18.08
CA SER A 126 -19.57 17.26 -17.81
C SER A 126 -19.72 18.29 -16.67
N GLU A 127 -18.67 18.53 -15.89
CA GLU A 127 -18.70 19.56 -14.85
C GLU A 127 -18.39 20.92 -15.43
N ASN A 128 -19.41 21.76 -15.60
CA ASN A 128 -19.31 23.10 -16.18
C ASN A 128 -18.77 24.15 -15.20
N ASN A 129 -18.95 23.94 -13.91
CA ASN A 129 -18.46 24.86 -12.89
C ASN A 129 -16.96 24.63 -12.66
N LEU A 130 -16.14 25.56 -13.10
CA LEU A 130 -14.67 25.48 -13.03
C LEU A 130 -14.16 25.32 -11.59
N GLN A 131 -14.76 25.97 -10.61
CA GLN A 131 -14.36 25.85 -9.21
C GLN A 131 -14.66 24.45 -8.66
N LYS A 132 -15.83 23.91 -8.98
CA LYS A 132 -16.20 22.55 -8.60
C LYS A 132 -15.28 21.52 -9.29
N LYS A 133 -15.01 21.73 -10.58
CA LYS A 133 -14.09 20.87 -11.36
C LYS A 133 -12.70 20.88 -10.78
N ARG A 134 -12.15 22.05 -10.45
CA ARG A 134 -10.87 22.24 -9.77
C ARG A 134 -10.80 21.47 -8.45
N LYS A 135 -11.82 21.63 -7.60
CA LYS A 135 -11.91 20.96 -6.31
C LYS A 135 -11.98 19.43 -6.44
N LYS A 136 -12.83 18.93 -7.36
CA LYS A 136 -12.96 17.48 -7.61
C LYS A 136 -11.66 16.85 -8.10
N LEU A 137 -10.94 17.52 -9.01
CA LEU A 137 -9.67 17.06 -9.54
C LEU A 137 -8.58 17.04 -8.45
N ALA A 138 -8.43 18.15 -7.71
CA ALA A 138 -7.47 18.25 -6.62
C ALA A 138 -7.72 17.19 -5.55
N ASN A 139 -8.96 17.07 -5.05
CA ASN A 139 -9.32 16.09 -4.03
C ASN A 139 -9.04 14.65 -4.47
N TYR A 140 -9.30 14.31 -5.72
CA TYR A 140 -9.02 12.99 -6.26
C TYR A 140 -7.53 12.65 -6.22
N LEU A 141 -6.67 13.59 -6.59
CA LEU A 141 -5.22 13.40 -6.62
C LEU A 141 -4.63 13.39 -5.19
N LEU A 142 -5.06 14.33 -4.34
CA LEU A 142 -4.64 14.40 -2.94
C LEU A 142 -5.06 13.14 -2.16
N TYR A 143 -6.28 12.63 -2.38
CA TYR A 143 -6.74 11.39 -1.76
C TYR A 143 -5.86 10.19 -2.11
N ARG A 144 -5.29 10.16 -3.32
CA ARG A 144 -4.33 9.13 -3.75
C ARG A 144 -2.92 9.33 -3.19
N GLY A 145 -2.69 10.44 -2.48
CA GLY A 145 -1.42 10.72 -1.79
C GLY A 145 -0.35 11.33 -2.68
N TRP A 146 -0.75 12.04 -3.73
CA TRP A 146 0.15 12.89 -4.50
C TRP A 146 0.45 14.17 -3.72
N GLU A 147 1.66 14.70 -3.86
CA GLU A 147 2.11 15.87 -3.14
C GLU A 147 1.28 17.12 -3.55
N SER A 148 0.92 17.94 -2.55
CA SER A 148 0.02 19.06 -2.76
C SER A 148 0.54 20.08 -3.80
N PHE A 149 1.84 20.35 -3.81
CA PHE A 149 2.43 21.26 -4.78
C PHE A 149 2.29 20.75 -6.23
N LEU A 150 2.56 19.44 -6.47
CA LEU A 150 2.35 18.81 -7.78
C LEU A 150 0.88 18.88 -8.21
N VAL A 151 -0.02 18.60 -7.26
CA VAL A 151 -1.46 18.58 -7.51
C VAL A 151 -1.96 19.97 -7.93
N TYR A 152 -1.63 21.01 -7.17
CA TYR A 152 -2.13 22.34 -7.45
C TYR A 152 -1.52 22.94 -8.72
N ASP A 153 -0.24 22.69 -9.00
CA ASP A 153 0.41 23.10 -10.24
C ASP A 153 -0.28 22.45 -11.46
N LYS A 154 -0.50 21.14 -11.41
CA LYS A 154 -1.15 20.40 -12.50
C LYS A 154 -2.62 20.79 -12.70
N VAL A 155 -3.35 21.01 -11.62
CA VAL A 155 -4.74 21.49 -11.67
C VAL A 155 -4.82 22.88 -12.30
N ASN A 156 -3.89 23.77 -11.95
CA ASN A 156 -3.80 25.10 -12.56
C ASN A 156 -3.48 25.02 -14.05
N GLU A 157 -2.52 24.18 -14.44
CA GLU A 157 -2.17 23.93 -15.84
C GLU A 157 -3.41 23.49 -16.64
N LEU A 158 -4.04 22.38 -16.23
CA LEU A 158 -5.16 21.77 -16.95
C LEU A 158 -6.41 22.67 -17.07
N ILE A 159 -6.63 23.54 -16.09
CA ILE A 159 -7.80 24.45 -16.10
C ILE A 159 -7.53 25.72 -16.90
N LYS A 160 -6.29 26.24 -16.92
CA LYS A 160 -5.92 27.43 -17.72
C LYS A 160 -5.99 27.17 -19.23
N TYR A 161 -5.64 26.00 -19.72
CA TYR A 161 -5.65 25.68 -21.17
C TYR A 161 -7.03 25.71 -21.83
N LYS A 162 -8.13 25.87 -21.11
CA LYS A 162 -9.48 26.00 -21.69
C LYS A 162 -10.06 27.43 -21.69
N THR A 163 -9.29 28.42 -21.25
CA THR A 163 -9.74 29.81 -21.19
C THR A 163 -9.23 30.63 -22.41
N GLN A 164 -8.59 29.97 -23.37
CA GLN A 164 -8.26 30.47 -24.69
C GLN A 164 -9.08 29.74 -25.75
#